data_76994bb69590f075c274731d6f7aeac0
#
_entry.id   76994bb69590f075c274731d6f7aeac0
#
_cell.length_a   1.000
_cell.length_b   1.000
_cell.length_c   1.000
_cell.angle_alpha   90.00
_cell.angle_beta   90.00
_cell.angle_gamma   90.00
#
_symmetry.space_group_name_H-M   'P 1'
#
loop_
_entity.id
_entity.type
_entity.pdbx_description
1 polymer ?
#
loop_
_entity_poly.entity_id
_entity_poly.type
_entity_poly.pdbx_seq_one_letter_code
_entity_poly.pdbx_strand_id
1 'polypeptide(L)'
;VGKRFATECNRMQLIPGLRRDFCHAVRAGPVVINSTTVYFNCCRCYHDLNMEEETRSRIDRYLRENAGIIRTADFQRAGIHNKYISTLIDEGRIVRVKPGLYIAKDIQTAAGYFEVQIALPTAVVCLGSALTFYDLSTYEPPSVHVAVPRGNRIRPPEFPPIKRFTFGELRYNLGIVQEKLEGRTFMIYDREKTMCDVIRFRRTLGQDVVNEAIRTYLTGQDISIDRLLKYARELNEEGPVQTHLRISA
;
A
#
# COMPACT_ATOMS: atom_id res chain seq x y z
N VAL A 1 0.18 -51.11 0.52
CA VAL A 1 1.36 -50.21 0.71
C VAL A 1 0.88 -48.76 0.78
N GLY A 2 -0.05 -48.32 -0.07
CA GLY A 2 -0.49 -46.90 -0.13
C GLY A 2 -1.30 -46.39 1.09
N LYS A 3 -1.99 -47.26 1.83
CA LYS A 3 -2.80 -46.85 3.00
C LYS A 3 -1.99 -46.61 4.29
N ARG A 4 -0.78 -47.16 4.42
CA ARG A 4 0.09 -46.91 5.60
C ARG A 4 0.79 -45.56 5.52
N PHE A 5 1.16 -45.09 4.33
CA PHE A 5 1.81 -43.79 4.14
C PHE A 5 0.92 -42.59 4.41
N ALA A 6 -0.39 -42.68 4.10
CA ALA A 6 -1.35 -41.61 4.40
C ALA A 6 -1.57 -41.42 5.91
N THR A 7 -1.38 -42.48 6.71
CA THR A 7 -1.57 -42.45 8.17
C THR A 7 -0.35 -41.86 8.90
N GLU A 8 0.84 -42.04 8.37
CA GLU A 8 2.07 -41.47 8.95
C GLU A 8 2.22 -39.97 8.66
N CYS A 9 1.81 -39.52 7.47
CA CYS A 9 1.77 -38.08 7.16
C CYS A 9 0.76 -37.32 8.05
N ASN A 10 -0.35 -37.94 8.42
CA ASN A 10 -1.33 -37.36 9.34
C ASN A 10 -0.85 -37.33 10.82
N ARG A 11 0.07 -38.23 11.21
CA ARG A 11 0.62 -38.28 12.57
C ARG A 11 1.66 -37.19 12.83
N MET A 12 2.32 -36.68 11.78
CA MET A 12 3.26 -35.54 11.87
C MET A 12 2.59 -34.17 11.99
N GLN A 13 1.27 -34.11 11.93
CA GLN A 13 0.51 -32.87 12.08
C GLN A 13 0.50 -32.27 13.50
N LEU A 14 1.02 -32.97 14.50
CA LEU A 14 0.86 -32.63 15.92
C LEU A 14 2.02 -31.86 16.56
N ILE A 15 3.09 -31.50 15.80
CA ILE A 15 4.22 -30.75 16.37
C ILE A 15 4.27 -29.36 15.71
N PRO A 16 3.88 -28.26 16.41
CA PRO A 16 4.02 -26.90 15.90
C PRO A 16 5.52 -26.53 15.76
N GLY A 17 5.94 -26.10 14.59
CA GLY A 17 7.31 -25.67 14.31
C GLY A 17 8.10 -26.53 13.33
N LEU A 18 7.85 -27.84 13.27
CA LEU A 18 8.65 -28.78 12.44
C LEU A 18 8.36 -28.68 10.91
N ARG A 19 7.26 -28.03 10.52
CA ARG A 19 6.84 -27.95 9.11
C ARG A 19 7.75 -27.13 8.22
N ARG A 20 8.31 -26.03 8.71
CA ARG A 20 9.15 -25.15 7.87
C ARG A 20 10.53 -25.73 7.61
N ASP A 21 11.14 -26.31 8.64
CA ASP A 21 12.50 -26.84 8.54
C ASP A 21 12.57 -28.16 7.76
N PHE A 22 11.51 -28.98 7.85
CA PHE A 22 11.45 -30.25 7.12
C PHE A 22 11.20 -30.05 5.60
N CYS A 23 10.37 -29.07 5.20
CA CYS A 23 10.21 -28.71 3.79
C CYS A 23 11.48 -28.10 3.20
N HIS A 24 12.30 -27.39 3.97
CA HIS A 24 13.60 -26.89 3.52
C HIS A 24 14.63 -28.00 3.35
N ALA A 25 14.62 -29.03 4.21
CA ALA A 25 15.55 -30.17 4.12
C ALA A 25 15.27 -31.07 2.90
N VAL A 26 14.00 -31.21 2.51
CA VAL A 26 13.61 -32.01 1.31
C VAL A 26 14.03 -31.32 0.00
N ARG A 27 14.29 -30.00 0.00
CA ARG A 27 14.89 -29.31 -1.15
C ARG A 27 16.35 -29.75 -1.44
N ALA A 28 17.01 -30.41 -0.51
CA ALA A 28 18.43 -30.76 -0.62
C ALA A 28 18.72 -32.17 -1.18
N GLY A 29 17.73 -32.97 -1.58
CA GLY A 29 17.93 -34.31 -2.14
C GLY A 29 17.47 -35.46 -1.23
N PRO A 30 17.81 -36.70 -1.54
CA PRO A 30 17.38 -37.87 -0.78
C PRO A 30 17.92 -37.83 0.65
N VAL A 31 17.05 -37.97 1.63
CA VAL A 31 17.43 -38.04 3.05
C VAL A 31 17.70 -39.50 3.39
N VAL A 32 18.90 -39.80 3.88
CA VAL A 32 19.29 -41.13 4.33
C VAL A 32 19.02 -41.25 5.85
N ILE A 33 18.06 -42.10 6.23
CA ILE A 33 17.79 -42.44 7.63
C ILE A 33 18.09 -43.92 7.81
N ASN A 34 19.02 -44.27 8.73
CA ASN A 34 19.40 -45.66 9.05
C ASN A 34 19.74 -46.51 7.82
N SER A 35 20.72 -46.06 7.02
CA SER A 35 21.19 -46.72 5.80
C SER A 35 20.14 -47.04 4.72
N THR A 36 18.96 -46.49 4.83
CA THR A 36 17.92 -46.60 3.79
C THR A 36 17.64 -45.26 3.15
N THR A 37 17.84 -45.14 1.84
CA THR A 37 17.51 -43.94 1.08
C THR A 37 15.99 -43.86 0.90
N VAL A 38 15.38 -42.91 1.58
CA VAL A 38 13.93 -42.70 1.49
C VAL A 38 13.67 -41.47 0.60
N TYR A 39 12.99 -41.73 -0.51
CA TYR A 39 12.45 -40.67 -1.36
C TYR A 39 11.07 -40.26 -0.81
N PHE A 40 11.00 -39.11 -0.18
CA PHE A 40 9.71 -38.53 0.25
C PHE A 40 9.02 -37.89 -0.95
N ASN A 41 8.24 -38.67 -1.69
CA ASN A 41 7.29 -38.16 -2.68
C ASN A 41 6.00 -37.75 -1.96
N CYS A 42 6.01 -36.61 -1.26
CA CYS A 42 4.77 -36.01 -0.80
C CYS A 42 4.07 -35.34 -2.00
N CYS A 43 3.14 -36.05 -2.63
CA CYS A 43 2.38 -35.54 -3.79
C CYS A 43 1.76 -34.16 -3.58
N ARG A 44 1.49 -33.77 -2.33
CA ARG A 44 0.92 -32.47 -2.00
C ARG A 44 1.98 -31.36 -2.02
N CYS A 45 3.22 -31.65 -1.57
CA CYS A 45 4.33 -30.69 -1.62
C CYS A 45 4.91 -30.57 -3.02
N TYR A 46 4.86 -31.64 -3.83
CA TYR A 46 5.39 -31.64 -5.20
C TYR A 46 4.47 -30.91 -6.20
N HIS A 47 3.16 -30.95 -5.97
CA HIS A 47 2.19 -30.19 -6.78
C HIS A 47 2.14 -28.70 -6.41
N ASP A 48 2.55 -28.34 -5.19
CA ASP A 48 2.59 -26.93 -4.75
C ASP A 48 3.89 -26.22 -5.16
N LEU A 49 4.94 -26.97 -5.58
CA LEU A 49 6.26 -26.39 -5.91
C LEU A 49 6.51 -26.18 -7.40
N ASN A 50 5.68 -26.72 -8.29
CA ASN A 50 5.82 -26.51 -9.73
C ASN A 50 4.52 -25.93 -10.30
N MET A 51 4.44 -24.61 -10.30
CA MET A 51 3.52 -23.92 -11.19
C MET A 51 3.94 -24.26 -12.62
N GLU A 52 3.05 -24.95 -13.38
CA GLU A 52 3.31 -25.28 -14.78
C GLU A 52 3.73 -24.02 -15.54
N GLU A 53 4.72 -24.12 -16.40
CA GLU A 53 5.27 -22.98 -17.15
C GLU A 53 4.17 -22.23 -17.93
N GLU A 54 3.20 -22.97 -18.44
CA GLU A 54 2.02 -22.38 -19.09
C GLU A 54 1.21 -21.50 -18.15
N THR A 55 0.98 -21.96 -16.91
CA THR A 55 0.26 -21.17 -15.90
C THR A 55 1.06 -19.95 -15.48
N ARG A 56 2.37 -20.08 -15.34
CA ARG A 56 3.28 -18.96 -15.03
C ARG A 56 3.22 -17.89 -16.13
N SER A 57 3.30 -18.30 -17.38
CA SER A 57 3.19 -17.41 -18.53
C SER A 57 1.82 -16.71 -18.62
N ARG A 58 0.73 -17.40 -18.25
CA ARG A 58 -0.62 -16.79 -18.16
C ARG A 58 -0.71 -15.76 -17.05
N ILE A 59 -0.12 -16.03 -15.89
CA ILE A 59 -0.06 -15.09 -14.77
C ILE A 59 0.76 -13.85 -15.16
N ASP A 60 1.91 -14.02 -15.79
CA ASP A 60 2.76 -12.91 -16.23
C ASP A 60 2.06 -12.04 -17.28
N ARG A 61 1.32 -12.66 -18.20
CA ARG A 61 0.47 -11.93 -19.15
C ARG A 61 -0.60 -11.14 -18.41
N TYR A 62 -1.33 -11.77 -17.50
CA TYR A 62 -2.37 -11.12 -16.70
C TYR A 62 -1.83 -9.91 -15.93
N LEU A 63 -0.66 -10.05 -15.28
CA LEU A 63 -0.03 -8.95 -14.55
C LEU A 63 0.31 -7.77 -15.47
N ARG A 64 0.86 -8.03 -16.64
CA ARG A 64 1.16 -6.98 -17.64
C ARG A 64 -0.12 -6.28 -18.13
N GLU A 65 -1.16 -7.02 -18.45
CA GLU A 65 -2.43 -6.49 -18.97
C GLU A 65 -3.21 -5.69 -17.90
N ASN A 66 -3.06 -6.03 -16.63
CA ASN A 66 -3.76 -5.39 -15.51
C ASN A 66 -2.86 -4.46 -14.68
N ALA A 67 -1.79 -3.93 -15.28
CA ALA A 67 -0.84 -3.02 -14.62
C ALA A 67 -0.33 -3.54 -13.27
N GLY A 68 -0.13 -4.87 -13.15
CA GLY A 68 0.35 -5.53 -11.94
C GLY A 68 -0.68 -5.64 -10.81
N ILE A 69 -1.94 -5.30 -11.04
CA ILE A 69 -2.99 -5.36 -10.03
C ILE A 69 -3.75 -6.68 -10.14
N ILE A 70 -3.91 -7.40 -9.03
CA ILE A 70 -4.72 -8.62 -8.94
C ILE A 70 -5.92 -8.36 -8.04
N ARG A 71 -7.13 -8.42 -8.61
CA ARG A 71 -8.36 -8.62 -7.85
C ARG A 71 -8.74 -10.08 -7.95
N THR A 72 -9.00 -10.74 -6.82
CA THR A 72 -9.30 -12.18 -6.76
C THR A 72 -10.39 -12.59 -7.74
N ALA A 73 -11.47 -11.79 -7.87
CA ALA A 73 -12.57 -12.08 -8.78
C ALA A 73 -12.15 -12.02 -10.27
N ASP A 74 -11.30 -11.06 -10.62
CA ASP A 74 -10.81 -10.90 -12.00
C ASP A 74 -9.82 -11.99 -12.38
N PHE A 75 -8.99 -12.39 -11.42
CA PHE A 75 -8.02 -13.47 -11.55
C PHE A 75 -8.73 -14.82 -11.85
N GLN A 76 -9.84 -15.09 -11.13
CA GLN A 76 -10.68 -16.25 -11.39
C GLN A 76 -11.35 -16.18 -12.76
N ARG A 77 -11.85 -15.01 -13.17
CA ARG A 77 -12.45 -14.81 -14.50
C ARG A 77 -11.45 -15.04 -15.65
N ALA A 78 -10.18 -14.75 -15.41
CA ALA A 78 -9.09 -15.06 -16.31
C ALA A 78 -8.71 -16.55 -16.34
N GLY A 79 -9.46 -17.41 -15.63
CA GLY A 79 -9.23 -18.85 -15.54
C GLY A 79 -7.99 -19.24 -14.72
N ILE A 80 -7.51 -18.33 -13.84
CA ILE A 80 -6.36 -18.58 -12.97
C ILE A 80 -6.88 -18.90 -11.57
N HIS A 81 -6.53 -20.07 -11.06
CA HIS A 81 -7.02 -20.52 -9.76
C HIS A 81 -6.36 -19.74 -8.60
N ASN A 82 -7.16 -19.35 -7.59
CA ASN A 82 -6.69 -18.55 -6.43
C ASN A 82 -5.57 -19.20 -5.62
N LYS A 83 -5.36 -20.53 -5.71
CA LYS A 83 -4.23 -21.20 -5.05
C LYS A 83 -2.88 -20.60 -5.43
N TYR A 84 -2.76 -20.05 -6.65
CA TYR A 84 -1.52 -19.42 -7.10
C TYR A 84 -1.25 -18.07 -6.45
N ILE A 85 -2.24 -17.43 -5.83
CA ILE A 85 -2.04 -16.18 -5.08
C ILE A 85 -1.12 -16.42 -3.88
N SER A 86 -1.32 -17.51 -3.12
CA SER A 86 -0.42 -17.86 -2.01
C SER A 86 0.99 -18.15 -2.50
N THR A 87 1.13 -18.90 -3.58
CA THR A 87 2.45 -19.17 -4.18
C THR A 87 3.16 -17.88 -4.60
N LEU A 88 2.45 -16.96 -5.25
CA LEU A 88 3.02 -15.67 -5.67
C LEU A 88 3.42 -14.78 -4.48
N ILE A 89 2.69 -14.84 -3.36
CA ILE A 89 3.06 -14.15 -2.10
C ILE A 89 4.31 -14.79 -1.51
N ASP A 90 4.37 -16.12 -1.43
CA ASP A 90 5.50 -16.87 -0.89
C ASP A 90 6.78 -16.68 -1.75
N GLU A 91 6.62 -16.55 -3.07
CA GLU A 91 7.70 -16.19 -3.99
C GLU A 91 8.09 -14.69 -3.89
N GLY A 92 7.34 -13.88 -3.12
CA GLY A 92 7.58 -12.45 -2.97
C GLY A 92 7.30 -11.63 -4.25
N ARG A 93 6.52 -12.18 -5.19
CA ARG A 93 6.16 -11.52 -6.46
C ARG A 93 5.02 -10.53 -6.33
N ILE A 94 4.12 -10.78 -5.39
CA ILE A 94 2.98 -9.91 -5.12
C ILE A 94 2.88 -9.58 -3.62
N VAL A 95 2.28 -8.45 -3.31
CA VAL A 95 1.99 -7.99 -1.96
C VAL A 95 0.49 -7.84 -1.78
N ARG A 96 -0.01 -8.23 -0.62
CA ARG A 96 -1.42 -8.06 -0.27
C ARG A 96 -1.66 -6.63 0.21
N VAL A 97 -2.52 -5.91 -0.49
CA VAL A 97 -2.96 -4.55 -0.11
C VAL A 97 -4.16 -4.62 0.84
N LYS A 98 -5.14 -5.45 0.52
CA LYS A 98 -6.29 -5.78 1.37
C LYS A 98 -6.89 -7.14 0.94
N PRO A 99 -7.84 -7.72 1.70
CA PRO A 99 -8.50 -8.96 1.28
C PRO A 99 -9.05 -8.86 -0.13
N GLY A 100 -8.60 -9.77 -0.99
CA GLY A 100 -9.01 -9.84 -2.39
C GLY A 100 -8.34 -8.84 -3.35
N LEU A 101 -7.36 -8.05 -2.87
CA LEU A 101 -6.60 -7.10 -3.68
C LEU A 101 -5.11 -7.25 -3.40
N TYR A 102 -4.34 -7.49 -4.46
CA TYR A 102 -2.90 -7.67 -4.44
C TYR A 102 -2.26 -6.83 -5.54
N ILE A 103 -1.00 -6.51 -5.36
CA ILE A 103 -0.18 -5.81 -6.37
C ILE A 103 1.12 -6.56 -6.60
N ALA A 104 1.64 -6.50 -7.81
CA ALA A 104 2.98 -7.00 -8.10
C ALA A 104 4.02 -6.14 -7.38
N LYS A 105 5.07 -6.77 -6.87
CA LYS A 105 6.08 -6.08 -6.04
C LYS A 105 6.89 -5.06 -6.85
N ASP A 106 7.12 -5.32 -8.12
CA ASP A 106 7.82 -4.43 -9.05
C ASP A 106 7.07 -3.12 -9.36
N ILE A 107 5.76 -3.07 -9.04
CA ILE A 107 4.95 -1.87 -9.21
C ILE A 107 4.67 -1.13 -7.89
N GLN A 108 5.17 -1.64 -6.79
CA GLN A 108 5.03 -1.01 -5.49
C GLN A 108 5.81 0.33 -5.48
N THR A 109 5.13 1.42 -5.13
CA THR A 109 5.77 2.73 -5.03
C THR A 109 6.41 2.92 -3.66
N ALA A 110 7.54 3.64 -3.61
CA ALA A 110 8.22 3.92 -2.34
C ALA A 110 7.31 4.69 -1.36
N ALA A 111 6.52 5.63 -1.87
CA ALA A 111 5.63 6.46 -1.06
C ALA A 111 4.28 5.80 -0.72
N GLY A 112 3.90 4.73 -1.41
CA GLY A 112 2.63 4.02 -1.17
C GLY A 112 1.35 4.75 -1.61
N TYR A 113 1.43 5.88 -2.29
CA TYR A 113 0.26 6.72 -2.66
C TYR A 113 -0.65 6.01 -3.67
N PHE A 114 -0.04 5.33 -4.65
CA PHE A 114 -0.77 4.56 -5.65
C PHE A 114 -1.53 3.39 -5.04
N GLU A 115 -0.91 2.66 -4.12
CA GLU A 115 -1.49 1.53 -3.40
C GLU A 115 -2.71 1.96 -2.58
N VAL A 116 -2.60 3.12 -1.93
CA VAL A 116 -3.73 3.75 -1.23
C VAL A 116 -4.85 4.07 -2.21
N GLN A 117 -4.55 4.65 -3.36
CA GLN A 117 -5.56 5.02 -4.35
C GLN A 117 -6.32 3.81 -4.89
N ILE A 118 -5.63 2.69 -5.14
CA ILE A 118 -6.27 1.44 -5.57
C ILE A 118 -7.13 0.83 -4.45
N ALA A 119 -6.63 0.88 -3.21
CA ALA A 119 -7.34 0.32 -2.06
C ALA A 119 -8.54 1.15 -1.65
N LEU A 120 -8.39 2.47 -1.70
CA LEU A 120 -9.35 3.48 -1.27
C LEU A 120 -9.53 4.55 -2.37
N PRO A 121 -10.36 4.32 -3.39
CA PRO A 121 -10.51 5.25 -4.50
C PRO A 121 -10.96 6.66 -4.11
N THR A 122 -11.61 6.79 -2.95
CA THR A 122 -12.05 8.08 -2.39
C THR A 122 -11.02 8.71 -1.45
N ALA A 123 -9.87 8.10 -1.23
CA ALA A 123 -8.84 8.71 -0.40
C ALA A 123 -8.07 9.77 -1.20
N VAL A 124 -7.77 10.89 -0.55
CA VAL A 124 -6.95 11.97 -1.09
C VAL A 124 -5.72 12.12 -0.20
N VAL A 125 -4.53 12.06 -0.77
CA VAL A 125 -3.29 12.28 -0.01
C VAL A 125 -3.29 13.69 0.57
N CYS A 126 -2.93 13.82 1.85
CA CYS A 126 -3.06 15.09 2.56
C CYS A 126 -1.97 15.30 3.62
N LEU A 127 -1.97 16.49 4.23
CA LEU A 127 -1.13 16.85 5.37
C LEU A 127 0.35 16.45 5.18
N GLY A 128 0.95 15.71 6.13
CA GLY A 128 2.36 15.35 6.10
C GLY A 128 2.79 14.65 4.82
N SER A 129 1.99 13.73 4.27
CA SER A 129 2.30 13.07 3.01
C SER A 129 2.23 14.01 1.80
N ALA A 130 1.35 15.01 1.83
CA ALA A 130 1.31 16.04 0.80
C ALA A 130 2.51 17.03 0.95
N LEU A 131 2.93 17.34 2.18
CA LEU A 131 4.15 18.11 2.43
C LEU A 131 5.38 17.41 1.85
N THR A 132 5.53 16.11 2.09
CA THR A 132 6.63 15.29 1.54
C THR A 132 6.59 15.27 0.02
N PHE A 133 5.41 15.08 -0.58
CA PHE A 133 5.26 15.04 -2.05
C PHE A 133 5.66 16.35 -2.74
N TYR A 134 5.32 17.50 -2.13
CA TYR A 134 5.64 18.82 -2.66
C TYR A 134 6.97 19.39 -2.18
N ASP A 135 7.78 18.60 -1.45
CA ASP A 135 9.05 19.02 -0.84
C ASP A 135 8.91 20.29 0.03
N LEU A 136 7.79 20.40 0.74
CA LEU A 136 7.49 21.55 1.61
C LEU A 136 8.04 21.40 3.03
N SER A 137 8.47 20.21 3.42
CA SER A 137 9.07 19.94 4.74
C SER A 137 9.92 18.69 4.69
N THR A 138 10.91 18.61 5.57
CA THR A 138 11.73 17.41 5.83
C THR A 138 10.98 16.34 6.65
N TYR A 139 9.75 16.63 7.09
CA TYR A 139 8.94 15.71 7.86
C TYR A 139 8.47 14.52 7.02
N GLU A 140 8.92 13.32 7.38
CA GLU A 140 8.45 12.07 6.80
C GLU A 140 7.45 11.38 7.74
N PRO A 141 6.16 11.31 7.38
CA PRO A 141 5.17 10.64 8.20
C PRO A 141 5.36 9.11 8.17
N PRO A 142 5.26 8.40 9.34
CA PRO A 142 5.43 6.94 9.41
C PRO A 142 4.31 6.16 8.71
N SER A 143 3.31 6.84 8.21
CA SER A 143 2.17 6.27 7.49
C SER A 143 1.63 7.29 6.51
N VAL A 144 1.01 6.83 5.43
CA VAL A 144 0.40 7.72 4.42
C VAL A 144 -0.78 8.47 5.05
N HIS A 145 -0.70 9.80 5.08
CA HIS A 145 -1.80 10.65 5.54
C HIS A 145 -2.84 10.79 4.43
N VAL A 146 -4.06 10.39 4.70
CA VAL A 146 -5.16 10.43 3.73
C VAL A 146 -6.42 11.08 4.30
N ALA A 147 -7.02 11.95 3.52
CA ALA A 147 -8.34 12.49 3.77
C ALA A 147 -9.41 11.58 3.16
N VAL A 148 -10.48 11.37 3.92
CA VAL A 148 -11.68 10.66 3.45
C VAL A 148 -12.92 11.47 3.80
N PRO A 149 -14.00 11.38 3.01
CA PRO A 149 -15.24 12.09 3.33
C PRO A 149 -15.89 11.53 4.60
N ARG A 150 -16.64 12.37 5.31
CA ARG A 150 -17.40 11.95 6.47
C ARG A 150 -18.39 10.83 6.09
N GLY A 151 -18.48 9.79 6.94
CA GLY A 151 -19.33 8.63 6.68
C GLY A 151 -18.67 7.51 5.87
N ASN A 152 -17.44 7.71 5.40
CA ASN A 152 -16.70 6.64 4.73
C ASN A 152 -16.37 5.51 5.72
N ARG A 153 -16.95 4.31 5.46
CA ARG A 153 -16.80 3.10 6.28
C ARG A 153 -15.85 2.07 5.65
N ILE A 154 -15.12 2.45 4.60
CA ILE A 154 -14.22 1.53 3.91
C ILE A 154 -13.10 1.08 4.86
N ARG A 155 -12.88 -0.22 4.91
CA ARG A 155 -11.80 -0.81 5.71
C ARG A 155 -10.44 -0.33 5.16
N PRO A 156 -9.52 0.11 6.05
CA PRO A 156 -8.18 0.52 5.61
C PRO A 156 -7.43 -0.65 4.97
N PRO A 157 -6.47 -0.37 4.08
CA PRO A 157 -5.58 -1.39 3.54
C PRO A 157 -4.69 -1.97 4.65
N GLU A 158 -4.20 -3.19 4.42
CA GLU A 158 -3.17 -3.82 5.26
C GLU A 158 -1.79 -3.21 4.94
N PHE A 159 -1.63 -2.79 3.70
CA PHE A 159 -0.44 -2.11 3.18
C PHE A 159 -0.83 -1.09 2.09
N PRO A 160 -0.19 0.09 2.05
CA PRO A 160 0.70 0.66 3.07
C PRO A 160 -0.07 1.08 4.35
N PRO A 161 0.63 1.30 5.48
CA PRO A 161 -0.02 1.85 6.67
C PRO A 161 -0.55 3.26 6.38
N ILE A 162 -1.77 3.54 6.79
CA ILE A 162 -2.40 4.85 6.58
C ILE A 162 -2.84 5.50 7.88
N LYS A 163 -2.73 6.82 7.94
CA LYS A 163 -3.38 7.65 8.96
C LYS A 163 -4.53 8.41 8.31
N ARG A 164 -5.74 8.08 8.72
CA ARG A 164 -6.97 8.58 8.13
C ARG A 164 -7.44 9.86 8.82
N PHE A 165 -7.74 10.89 8.03
CA PHE A 165 -8.36 12.15 8.45
C PHE A 165 -9.75 12.25 7.81
N THR A 166 -10.77 12.50 8.63
CA THR A 166 -12.14 12.62 8.14
C THR A 166 -12.49 14.07 7.94
N PHE A 167 -12.82 14.44 6.70
CA PHE A 167 -13.17 15.81 6.34
C PHE A 167 -14.68 15.94 6.06
N GLY A 168 -15.24 17.11 6.39
CA GLY A 168 -16.57 17.50 5.94
C GLY A 168 -16.54 17.80 4.43
N GLU A 169 -17.71 17.79 3.79
CA GLU A 169 -17.87 17.84 2.33
C GLU A 169 -17.10 18.99 1.69
N LEU A 170 -17.28 20.23 2.17
CA LEU A 170 -16.58 21.40 1.65
C LEU A 170 -15.06 21.23 1.71
N ARG A 171 -14.52 20.86 2.89
CA ARG A 171 -13.08 20.68 3.08
C ARG A 171 -12.52 19.51 2.26
N TYR A 172 -13.31 18.47 2.08
CA TYR A 172 -12.87 17.30 1.32
C TYR A 172 -12.78 17.61 -0.17
N ASN A 173 -13.77 18.28 -0.76
CA ASN A 173 -13.83 18.52 -2.21
C ASN A 173 -12.90 19.63 -2.71
N LEU A 174 -12.47 20.53 -1.82
CA LEU A 174 -11.67 21.70 -2.20
C LEU A 174 -10.20 21.31 -2.46
N GLY A 175 -9.66 21.76 -3.60
CA GLY A 175 -8.24 21.65 -3.91
C GLY A 175 -7.74 20.24 -4.25
N ILE A 176 -8.62 19.31 -4.65
CA ILE A 176 -8.21 17.96 -5.11
C ILE A 176 -7.62 18.08 -6.50
N VAL A 177 -6.40 17.56 -6.67
CA VAL A 177 -5.71 17.45 -7.94
C VAL A 177 -5.24 16.02 -8.17
N GLN A 178 -4.96 15.69 -9.42
CA GLN A 178 -4.39 14.43 -9.81
C GLN A 178 -2.91 14.62 -10.14
N GLU A 179 -2.06 13.93 -9.41
CA GLU A 179 -0.61 13.98 -9.60
C GLU A 179 -0.07 12.62 -10.03
N LYS A 180 1.17 12.62 -10.51
CA LYS A 180 1.90 11.41 -10.92
C LYS A 180 3.18 11.26 -10.13
N LEU A 181 3.42 10.04 -9.68
CA LEU A 181 4.70 9.63 -9.10
C LEU A 181 5.10 8.29 -9.72
N GLU A 182 6.32 8.19 -10.24
CA GLU A 182 6.82 6.97 -10.89
C GLU A 182 5.87 6.45 -12.01
N GLY A 183 5.28 7.39 -12.78
CA GLY A 183 4.35 7.07 -13.86
C GLY A 183 2.93 6.66 -13.42
N ARG A 184 2.62 6.66 -12.12
CA ARG A 184 1.34 6.27 -11.55
C ARG A 184 0.58 7.47 -11.01
N THR A 185 -0.73 7.47 -11.22
CA THR A 185 -1.59 8.58 -10.82
C THR A 185 -2.26 8.32 -9.46
N PHE A 186 -2.41 9.37 -8.68
CA PHE A 186 -3.13 9.36 -7.41
C PHE A 186 -3.75 10.74 -7.15
N MET A 187 -4.72 10.80 -6.23
CA MET A 187 -5.37 12.03 -5.82
C MET A 187 -4.67 12.63 -4.61
N ILE A 188 -4.39 13.93 -4.65
CA ILE A 188 -3.73 14.69 -3.59
C ILE A 188 -4.37 16.08 -3.51
N TYR A 189 -4.24 16.75 -2.39
CA TYR A 189 -4.56 18.18 -2.33
C TYR A 189 -3.44 19.02 -2.90
N ASP A 190 -3.79 20.10 -3.60
CA ASP A 190 -2.83 21.08 -4.09
C ASP A 190 -2.06 21.76 -2.94
N ARG A 191 -0.99 22.47 -3.28
CA ARG A 191 -0.09 23.12 -2.31
C ARG A 191 -0.84 24.07 -1.38
N GLU A 192 -1.72 24.92 -1.90
CA GLU A 192 -2.45 25.94 -1.15
C GLU A 192 -3.45 25.30 -0.18
N LYS A 193 -4.17 24.29 -0.65
CA LYS A 193 -5.08 23.54 0.24
C LYS A 193 -4.31 22.77 1.30
N THR A 194 -3.17 22.19 0.94
CA THR A 194 -2.28 21.51 1.89
C THR A 194 -1.82 22.49 2.97
N MET A 195 -1.43 23.72 2.62
CA MET A 195 -1.01 24.73 3.59
C MET A 195 -2.15 25.12 4.55
N CYS A 196 -3.38 25.32 4.06
CA CYS A 196 -4.54 25.56 4.93
C CYS A 196 -4.76 24.43 5.93
N ASP A 197 -4.68 23.18 5.46
CA ASP A 197 -4.87 22.00 6.32
C ASP A 197 -3.73 21.81 7.32
N VAL A 198 -2.49 22.01 6.92
CA VAL A 198 -1.32 21.91 7.78
C VAL A 198 -1.39 22.92 8.93
N ILE A 199 -1.76 24.18 8.67
CA ILE A 199 -1.96 25.21 9.68
C ILE A 199 -3.09 24.82 10.64
N ARG A 200 -4.19 24.29 10.14
CA ARG A 200 -5.29 23.79 10.97
C ARG A 200 -4.87 22.64 11.87
N PHE A 201 -4.15 21.68 11.30
CA PHE A 201 -3.70 20.46 12.00
C PHE A 201 -2.34 20.63 12.70
N ARG A 202 -1.88 21.84 12.94
CA ARG A 202 -0.58 22.16 13.58
C ARG A 202 -0.33 21.42 14.90
N ARG A 203 -1.37 21.20 15.69
CA ARG A 203 -1.26 20.43 16.95
C ARG A 203 -0.97 18.93 16.72
N THR A 204 -1.33 18.41 15.56
CA THR A 204 -1.14 17.00 15.20
C THR A 204 0.19 16.76 14.50
N LEU A 205 0.65 17.73 13.71
CA LEU A 205 1.89 17.66 12.94
C LEU A 205 3.10 18.16 13.72
N GLY A 206 2.91 19.10 14.62
CA GLY A 206 3.97 19.86 15.31
C GLY A 206 4.15 21.26 14.70
N GLN A 207 4.41 22.24 15.56
CA GLN A 207 4.56 23.63 15.13
C GLN A 207 5.81 23.81 14.25
N ASP A 208 6.89 23.07 14.53
CA ASP A 208 8.13 23.16 13.77
C ASP A 208 7.94 22.73 12.31
N VAL A 209 7.22 21.63 12.06
CA VAL A 209 6.85 21.14 10.72
C VAL A 209 6.03 22.21 9.98
N VAL A 210 5.07 22.82 10.66
CA VAL A 210 4.22 23.88 10.07
C VAL A 210 5.05 25.11 9.70
N ASN A 211 5.93 25.56 10.58
CA ASN A 211 6.78 26.72 10.34
C ASN A 211 7.75 26.47 9.18
N GLU A 212 8.36 25.28 9.13
CA GLU A 212 9.20 24.85 8.01
C GLU A 212 8.41 24.89 6.71
N ALA A 213 7.25 24.22 6.67
CA ALA A 213 6.40 24.16 5.49
C ALA A 213 6.00 25.53 4.96
N ILE A 214 5.65 26.48 5.85
CA ILE A 214 5.29 27.83 5.45
C ILE A 214 6.49 28.58 4.85
N ARG A 215 7.65 28.49 5.48
CA ARG A 215 8.88 29.15 4.94
C ARG A 215 9.22 28.58 3.57
N THR A 216 9.24 27.26 3.43
CA THR A 216 9.53 26.61 2.16
C THR A 216 8.50 26.97 1.08
N TYR A 217 7.21 27.00 1.45
CA TYR A 217 6.16 27.44 0.55
C TYR A 217 6.38 28.88 0.07
N LEU A 218 6.66 29.84 0.99
CA LEU A 218 6.85 31.26 0.65
C LEU A 218 8.10 31.53 -0.19
N THR A 219 9.12 30.68 -0.12
CA THR A 219 10.35 30.80 -0.94
C THR A 219 10.26 30.03 -2.26
N GLY A 220 9.20 29.25 -2.46
CA GLY A 220 8.98 28.45 -3.68
C GLY A 220 8.61 29.30 -4.90
N GLN A 221 8.75 28.70 -6.09
CA GLN A 221 8.38 29.37 -7.35
C GLN A 221 6.90 29.14 -7.72
N ASP A 222 6.33 28.00 -7.33
CA ASP A 222 4.96 27.59 -7.68
C ASP A 222 3.98 27.89 -6.54
N ILE A 223 3.90 29.17 -6.15
CA ILE A 223 3.02 29.63 -5.08
C ILE A 223 1.90 30.51 -5.62
N SER A 224 0.72 30.44 -4.98
CA SER A 224 -0.39 31.35 -5.24
C SER A 224 -1.00 31.82 -3.93
N ILE A 225 -0.52 32.96 -3.44
CA ILE A 225 -1.05 33.59 -2.20
C ILE A 225 -2.54 33.89 -2.35
N ASP A 226 -2.98 34.34 -3.54
CA ASP A 226 -4.40 34.62 -3.79
C ASP A 226 -5.27 33.35 -3.65
N ARG A 227 -4.80 32.20 -4.19
CA ARG A 227 -5.47 30.91 -4.05
C ARG A 227 -5.45 30.43 -2.58
N LEU A 228 -4.33 30.57 -1.90
CA LEU A 228 -4.21 30.25 -0.49
C LEU A 228 -5.22 31.02 0.36
N LEU A 229 -5.29 32.35 0.18
CA LEU A 229 -6.22 33.21 0.91
C LEU A 229 -7.69 32.93 0.51
N LYS A 230 -7.96 32.61 -0.74
CA LYS A 230 -9.28 32.17 -1.19
C LYS A 230 -9.71 30.89 -0.45
N TYR A 231 -8.87 29.86 -0.45
CA TYR A 231 -9.16 28.63 0.28
C TYR A 231 -9.30 28.84 1.79
N ALA A 232 -8.45 29.68 2.38
CA ALA A 232 -8.54 30.03 3.80
C ALA A 232 -9.89 30.66 4.15
N ARG A 233 -10.42 31.55 3.32
CA ARG A 233 -11.78 32.14 3.48
C ARG A 233 -12.87 31.10 3.37
N GLU A 234 -12.86 30.28 2.31
CA GLU A 234 -13.85 29.23 2.11
C GLU A 234 -13.88 28.20 3.25
N LEU A 235 -12.73 27.95 3.87
CA LEU A 235 -12.57 26.99 4.96
C LEU A 235 -12.74 27.63 6.37
N ASN A 236 -13.01 28.95 6.46
CA ASN A 236 -13.03 29.72 7.70
C ASN A 236 -11.72 29.65 8.50
N GLU A 237 -10.58 29.63 7.81
CA GLU A 237 -9.23 29.57 8.39
C GLU A 237 -8.40 30.84 8.08
N GLU A 238 -9.03 31.93 7.61
CA GLU A 238 -8.32 33.13 7.16
C GLU A 238 -7.45 33.75 8.25
N GLY A 239 -7.99 33.91 9.47
CA GLY A 239 -7.22 34.46 10.59
C GLY A 239 -5.97 33.66 10.95
N PRO A 240 -6.07 32.34 11.19
CA PRO A 240 -4.90 31.48 11.40
C PRO A 240 -3.89 31.53 10.26
N VAL A 241 -4.33 31.48 8.99
CA VAL A 241 -3.44 31.50 7.82
C VAL A 241 -2.71 32.84 7.75
N GLN A 242 -3.40 33.98 7.84
CA GLN A 242 -2.77 35.31 7.82
C GLN A 242 -1.76 35.50 8.96
N THR A 243 -2.08 35.01 10.16
CA THR A 243 -1.18 35.08 11.30
C THR A 243 0.13 34.36 11.04
N HIS A 244 0.06 33.13 10.51
CA HIS A 244 1.25 32.34 10.20
C HIS A 244 2.06 32.93 9.05
N LEU A 245 1.42 33.47 8.01
CA LEU A 245 2.10 34.15 6.90
C LEU A 245 2.89 35.37 7.41
N ARG A 246 2.31 36.20 8.31
CA ARG A 246 2.99 37.38 8.89
C ARG A 246 4.19 37.03 9.76
N ILE A 247 4.15 35.89 10.47
CA ILE A 247 5.23 35.47 11.36
C ILE A 247 6.41 34.88 10.54
N SER A 248 6.13 34.35 9.37
CA SER A 248 7.11 33.64 8.55
C SER A 248 7.65 34.46 7.38
N ALA A 249 7.07 35.64 7.09
CA ALA A 249 7.55 36.63 6.11
C ALA A 249 8.59 37.52 6.74
#